data_ddebd9f31ffbafc993c0dfb1ae5c5d09
#
_entry.id   ddebd9f31ffbafc993c0dfb1ae5c5d09
#
_cell.length_a   1.000
_cell.length_b   1.000
_cell.length_c   1.000
_cell.angle_alpha   90.00
_cell.angle_beta   90.00
_cell.angle_gamma   90.00
#
_symmetry.space_group_name_H-M   'P 1'
#
loop_
_entity.id
_entity.type
_entity.pdbx_description
1 polymer ?
#
loop_
_entity_poly.entity_id
_entity_poly.type
_entity_poly.pdbx_seq_one_letter_code
_entity_poly.pdbx_strand_id
1 'polypeptide(L)'
;MTTLALAALDTLVRERFAPRERDFHDRAALPLANLQDLHAAGWLRATLSAPQGGASHLRSADPASYLQAVRTVARVSPGTAHCLQVHNHAVWTLDELGTPQQRARFLSPLAERLTLFSFLGSEPGLQLGASAFQTTATREAGGLRVQGRKFYATNGVDHGLGIAFASLAGVDGMAQNHQMVLVEPGMAGVQQEAGWYQPGGMRVAASPQVALEQVFVPDSHVLGAPGAYIAGRWQGRFHLGFTANYLGAAEGVFGWTLDWLRTLPGKLADPFVQAHVGESRVALYAAEAAFERAIDAWRGGDSVQAELASMAAKSICAQSALQVAATMGRLAGSTALFDEYPLARLVRDLQTHILHVGHDRTHQTIGQAALGQSFDSTRQR
;
A
#
# COMPACT_ATOMS: atom_id res chain seq x y z
N MET A 1 -2.42 25.44 -9.23
CA MET A 1 -2.05 24.09 -8.73
C MET A 1 -1.83 24.19 -7.23
N THR A 2 -2.58 23.46 -6.43
CA THR A 2 -2.39 23.45 -4.97
C THR A 2 -1.12 22.66 -4.65
N THR A 3 -0.12 23.31 -4.10
CA THR A 3 1.08 22.63 -3.62
C THR A 3 0.69 21.78 -2.42
N LEU A 4 0.87 20.47 -2.50
CA LEU A 4 0.61 19.56 -1.38
C LEU A 4 1.68 19.78 -0.31
N ALA A 5 1.26 20.26 0.88
CA ALA A 5 2.17 20.61 1.97
C ALA A 5 2.19 19.49 3.01
N LEU A 6 3.34 18.82 3.18
CA LEU A 6 3.53 17.76 4.17
C LEU A 6 3.31 18.24 5.61
N ALA A 7 3.66 19.50 5.93
CA ALA A 7 3.40 20.07 7.25
C ALA A 7 1.90 20.18 7.57
N ALA A 8 1.09 20.59 6.57
CA ALA A 8 -0.36 20.62 6.74
C ALA A 8 -0.95 19.21 6.87
N LEU A 9 -0.39 18.22 6.16
CA LEU A 9 -0.78 16.82 6.32
C LEU A 9 -0.44 16.30 7.73
N ASP A 10 0.74 16.59 8.25
CA ASP A 10 1.14 16.18 9.61
C ASP A 10 0.18 16.74 10.66
N THR A 11 -0.21 18.02 10.54
CA THR A 11 -1.22 18.64 11.40
C THR A 11 -2.57 17.92 11.28
N LEU A 12 -3.04 17.68 10.06
CA LEU A 12 -4.30 16.97 9.78
C LEU A 12 -4.32 15.58 10.44
N VAL A 13 -3.21 14.83 10.30
CA VAL A 13 -3.07 13.48 10.85
C VAL A 13 -3.12 13.50 12.38
N ARG A 14 -2.40 14.40 13.03
CA ARG A 14 -2.39 14.51 14.49
C ARG A 14 -3.72 14.99 15.07
N GLU A 15 -4.33 15.98 14.46
CA GLU A 15 -5.53 16.63 15.02
C GLU A 15 -6.83 15.90 14.68
N ARG A 16 -6.90 15.25 13.51
CA ARG A 16 -8.15 14.65 13.04
C ARG A 16 -8.11 13.14 12.95
N PHE A 17 -6.98 12.52 12.53
CA PHE A 17 -6.94 11.07 12.38
C PHE A 17 -6.74 10.38 13.73
N ALA A 18 -5.79 10.84 14.53
CA ALA A 18 -5.48 10.22 15.83
C ALA A 18 -6.71 10.02 16.73
N PRO A 19 -7.62 11.01 16.90
CA PRO A 19 -8.82 10.83 17.71
C PRO A 19 -9.83 9.81 17.15
N ARG A 20 -9.82 9.55 15.83
CA ARG A 20 -10.79 8.67 15.17
C ARG A 20 -10.35 7.21 15.09
N GLU A 21 -9.04 6.94 15.26
CA GLU A 21 -8.46 5.64 14.96
C GLU A 21 -9.02 4.50 15.81
N ARG A 22 -9.31 4.76 17.07
CA ARG A 22 -9.90 3.76 17.96
C ARG A 22 -11.27 3.31 17.45
N ASP A 23 -12.14 4.25 17.12
CA ASP A 23 -13.48 3.96 16.62
C ASP A 23 -13.44 3.17 15.30
N PHE A 24 -12.57 3.55 14.36
CA PHE A 24 -12.39 2.79 13.12
C PHE A 24 -11.85 1.37 13.37
N HIS A 25 -10.89 1.24 14.28
CA HIS A 25 -10.32 -0.05 14.65
C HIS A 25 -11.37 -0.98 15.27
N ASP A 26 -12.13 -0.49 16.24
CA ASP A 26 -13.13 -1.27 16.96
C ASP A 26 -14.23 -1.78 16.02
N ARG A 27 -14.65 -0.96 15.07
CA ARG A 27 -15.64 -1.32 14.05
C ARG A 27 -15.08 -2.09 12.85
N ALA A 28 -13.77 -2.24 12.73
CA ALA A 28 -13.10 -2.77 11.52
C ALA A 28 -13.61 -2.07 10.23
N ALA A 29 -13.76 -0.75 10.29
CA ALA A 29 -14.40 0.03 9.24
C ALA A 29 -13.38 0.77 8.37
N LEU A 30 -13.75 0.93 7.08
CA LEU A 30 -13.00 1.82 6.17
C LEU A 30 -12.93 3.22 6.79
N PRO A 31 -11.74 3.86 6.83
CA PRO A 31 -11.53 5.16 7.47
C PRO A 31 -12.05 6.29 6.59
N LEU A 32 -13.35 6.24 6.25
CA LEU A 32 -13.95 7.11 5.25
C LEU A 32 -13.77 8.59 5.56
N ALA A 33 -13.89 9.00 6.84
CA ALA A 33 -13.69 10.39 7.22
C ALA A 33 -12.23 10.85 7.03
N ASN A 34 -11.24 9.98 7.27
CA ASN A 34 -9.83 10.29 6.99
C ASN A 34 -9.59 10.39 5.47
N LEU A 35 -10.21 9.50 4.69
CA LEU A 35 -10.11 9.54 3.23
C LEU A 35 -10.80 10.76 2.61
N GLN A 36 -11.91 11.22 3.19
CA GLN A 36 -12.56 12.49 2.82
C GLN A 36 -11.64 13.69 3.08
N ASP A 37 -10.98 13.73 4.25
CA ASP A 37 -10.00 14.77 4.56
C ASP A 37 -8.80 14.74 3.61
N LEU A 38 -8.27 13.55 3.29
CA LEU A 38 -7.20 13.38 2.31
C LEU A 38 -7.63 13.80 0.90
N HIS A 39 -8.88 13.50 0.51
CA HIS A 39 -9.44 13.96 -0.77
C HIS A 39 -9.54 15.49 -0.82
N ALA A 40 -10.11 16.12 0.21
CA ALA A 40 -10.23 17.58 0.30
C ALA A 40 -8.86 18.28 0.26
N ALA A 41 -7.83 17.68 0.89
CA ALA A 41 -6.46 18.15 0.86
C ALA A 41 -5.69 17.80 -0.44
N GLY A 42 -6.30 17.07 -1.38
CA GLY A 42 -5.73 16.72 -2.68
C GLY A 42 -4.81 15.48 -2.68
N TRP A 43 -4.63 14.81 -1.55
CA TRP A 43 -3.70 13.67 -1.43
C TRP A 43 -4.16 12.41 -2.18
N LEU A 44 -5.46 12.26 -2.44
CA LEU A 44 -5.98 11.18 -3.30
C LEU A 44 -5.73 11.43 -4.80
N ARG A 45 -5.14 12.56 -5.16
CA ARG A 45 -4.70 12.90 -6.54
C ARG A 45 -3.19 13.14 -6.61
N ALA A 46 -2.44 12.69 -5.61
CA ALA A 46 -1.01 12.96 -5.51
C ALA A 46 -0.21 12.35 -6.66
N THR A 47 -0.65 11.21 -7.19
CA THR A 47 -0.01 10.49 -8.30
C THR A 47 -0.63 10.80 -9.67
N LEU A 48 -1.73 11.54 -9.70
CA LEU A 48 -2.40 11.89 -10.95
C LEU A 48 -1.61 12.96 -11.72
N SER A 49 -1.49 12.79 -13.02
CA SER A 49 -0.78 13.76 -13.88
C SER A 49 -1.46 15.14 -13.90
N ALA A 50 -0.67 16.19 -14.11
CA ALA A 50 -1.17 17.56 -14.15
C ALA A 50 -2.28 17.79 -15.19
N PRO A 51 -2.23 17.21 -16.40
CA PRO A 51 -3.34 17.33 -17.36
C PRO A 51 -4.67 16.76 -16.85
N GLN A 52 -4.62 15.86 -15.88
CA GLN A 52 -5.79 15.28 -15.22
C GLN A 52 -6.14 15.96 -13.89
N GLY A 53 -5.55 17.14 -13.61
CA GLY A 53 -5.83 17.92 -12.40
C GLY A 53 -5.12 17.44 -11.14
N GLY A 54 -4.10 16.60 -11.27
CA GLY A 54 -3.30 16.09 -10.16
C GLY A 54 -2.05 16.89 -9.85
N ALA A 55 -1.31 16.44 -8.85
CA ALA A 55 -0.06 17.07 -8.41
C ALA A 55 1.18 16.62 -9.18
N SER A 56 1.07 15.64 -10.05
CA SER A 56 2.14 15.10 -10.92
C SER A 56 3.36 14.53 -10.18
N HIS A 57 3.26 14.24 -8.89
CA HIS A 57 4.41 13.85 -8.07
C HIS A 57 5.15 12.60 -8.57
N LEU A 58 4.51 11.74 -9.36
CA LEU A 58 5.14 10.53 -9.87
C LEU A 58 5.45 10.55 -11.37
N ARG A 59 4.77 11.38 -12.16
CA ARG A 59 5.12 11.58 -13.58
C ARG A 59 6.42 12.36 -13.76
N SER A 60 6.81 13.17 -12.77
CA SER A 60 8.06 13.92 -12.77
C SER A 60 9.27 13.10 -12.33
N ALA A 61 9.21 11.79 -12.30
CA ALA A 61 10.24 10.91 -11.76
C ALA A 61 10.58 11.14 -10.26
N ASP A 62 9.80 11.94 -9.53
CA ASP A 62 9.98 12.16 -8.10
C ASP A 62 8.82 11.59 -7.26
N PRO A 63 8.92 10.33 -6.81
CA PRO A 63 7.92 9.71 -5.94
C PRO A 63 7.96 10.22 -4.49
N ALA A 64 8.96 11.03 -4.10
CA ALA A 64 9.26 11.35 -2.71
C ALA A 64 8.08 11.97 -1.96
N SER A 65 7.43 13.00 -2.53
CA SER A 65 6.34 13.71 -1.85
C SER A 65 5.17 12.79 -1.49
N TYR A 66 4.79 11.92 -2.43
CA TYR A 66 3.73 10.94 -2.21
C TYR A 66 4.11 9.91 -1.14
N LEU A 67 5.33 9.37 -1.23
CA LEU A 67 5.83 8.38 -0.28
C LEU A 67 6.02 8.96 1.12
N GLN A 68 6.46 10.22 1.23
CA GLN A 68 6.51 10.94 2.50
C GLN A 68 5.10 11.18 3.07
N ALA A 69 4.08 11.39 2.23
CA ALA A 69 2.70 11.46 2.68
C ALA A 69 2.22 10.14 3.30
N VAL A 70 2.49 9.01 2.64
CA VAL A 70 2.19 7.67 3.19
C VAL A 70 2.90 7.47 4.53
N ARG A 71 4.21 7.79 4.63
CA ARG A 71 5.00 7.73 5.87
C ARG A 71 4.38 8.60 6.97
N THR A 72 3.97 9.82 6.66
CA THR A 72 3.36 10.75 7.63
C THR A 72 2.05 10.21 8.18
N VAL A 73 1.16 9.73 7.32
CA VAL A 73 -0.13 9.14 7.74
C VAL A 73 0.08 7.87 8.58
N ALA A 74 1.06 7.05 8.22
CA ALA A 74 1.35 5.79 8.90
C ALA A 74 1.83 5.96 10.35
N ARG A 75 2.38 7.12 10.73
CA ARG A 75 2.75 7.42 12.13
C ARG A 75 1.58 7.29 13.10
N VAL A 76 0.38 7.49 12.62
CA VAL A 76 -0.85 7.46 13.44
C VAL A 76 -1.78 6.35 13.00
N SER A 77 -1.92 6.14 11.69
CA SER A 77 -2.89 5.23 11.08
C SER A 77 -2.25 4.44 9.94
N PRO A 78 -1.58 3.30 10.23
CA PRO A 78 -1.05 2.42 9.18
C PRO A 78 -2.13 1.94 8.21
N GLY A 79 -3.37 1.71 8.69
CA GLY A 79 -4.51 1.30 7.86
C GLY A 79 -4.93 2.39 6.87
N THR A 80 -5.11 3.65 7.33
CA THR A 80 -5.41 4.78 6.43
C THR A 80 -4.27 5.02 5.43
N ALA A 81 -3.01 4.91 5.88
CA ALA A 81 -1.85 5.02 5.00
C ALA A 81 -1.84 3.95 3.90
N HIS A 82 -2.26 2.72 4.24
CA HIS A 82 -2.40 1.65 3.26
C HIS A 82 -3.53 1.92 2.26
N CYS A 83 -4.67 2.43 2.72
CA CYS A 83 -5.75 2.89 1.82
C CYS A 83 -5.26 3.97 0.85
N LEU A 84 -4.53 4.97 1.35
CA LEU A 84 -3.93 6.03 0.55
C LEU A 84 -2.95 5.48 -0.50
N GLN A 85 -2.07 4.56 -0.09
CA GLN A 85 -1.08 3.91 -0.94
C GLN A 85 -1.74 3.13 -2.08
N VAL A 86 -2.69 2.25 -1.76
CA VAL A 86 -3.36 1.41 -2.76
C VAL A 86 -4.13 2.27 -3.76
N HIS A 87 -4.86 3.28 -3.27
CA HIS A 87 -5.58 4.22 -4.12
C HIS A 87 -4.65 4.94 -5.10
N ASN A 88 -3.59 5.57 -4.61
CA ASN A 88 -2.69 6.34 -5.46
C ASN A 88 -1.91 5.46 -6.44
N HIS A 89 -1.54 4.23 -6.06
CA HIS A 89 -0.91 3.30 -6.98
C HIS A 89 -1.88 2.89 -8.12
N ALA A 90 -3.15 2.67 -7.81
CA ALA A 90 -4.17 2.34 -8.80
C ALA A 90 -4.46 3.52 -9.75
N VAL A 91 -4.60 4.73 -9.20
CA VAL A 91 -4.74 5.96 -9.99
C VAL A 91 -3.56 6.15 -10.94
N TRP A 92 -2.34 5.98 -10.44
CA TRP A 92 -1.14 6.09 -11.26
C TRP A 92 -1.09 5.04 -12.37
N THR A 93 -1.39 3.77 -12.03
CA THR A 93 -1.41 2.69 -13.03
C THR A 93 -2.42 2.98 -14.14
N LEU A 94 -3.61 3.47 -13.80
CA LEU A 94 -4.63 3.82 -14.79
C LEU A 94 -4.23 5.06 -15.61
N ASP A 95 -3.60 6.07 -15.00
CA ASP A 95 -3.13 7.26 -15.73
C ASP A 95 -2.04 6.91 -16.76
N GLU A 96 -1.12 5.99 -16.43
CA GLU A 96 -0.04 5.59 -17.33
C GLU A 96 -0.50 4.60 -18.42
N LEU A 97 -1.30 3.60 -18.05
CA LEU A 97 -1.63 2.48 -18.94
C LEU A 97 -3.01 2.61 -19.60
N GLY A 98 -3.83 3.53 -19.11
CA GLY A 98 -5.19 3.73 -19.62
C GLY A 98 -5.22 4.48 -20.94
N THR A 99 -6.27 4.22 -21.73
CA THR A 99 -6.60 5.01 -22.92
C THR A 99 -7.05 6.44 -22.53
N PRO A 100 -7.03 7.42 -23.46
CA PRO A 100 -7.59 8.75 -23.19
C PRO A 100 -9.05 8.71 -22.70
N GLN A 101 -9.84 7.79 -23.24
CA GLN A 101 -11.24 7.60 -22.85
C GLN A 101 -11.37 7.06 -21.41
N GLN A 102 -10.53 6.08 -21.04
CA GLN A 102 -10.50 5.55 -19.69
C GLN A 102 -10.08 6.62 -18.67
N ARG A 103 -9.03 7.40 -18.98
CA ARG A 103 -8.61 8.52 -18.14
C ARG A 103 -9.73 9.56 -17.97
N ALA A 104 -10.37 9.97 -19.04
CA ALA A 104 -11.48 10.91 -18.98
C ALA A 104 -12.64 10.38 -18.13
N ARG A 105 -13.00 9.11 -18.30
CA ARG A 105 -14.12 8.50 -17.57
C ARG A 105 -13.84 8.31 -16.10
N PHE A 106 -12.67 7.77 -15.74
CA PHE A 106 -12.41 7.27 -14.38
C PHE A 106 -11.55 8.20 -13.53
N LEU A 107 -10.68 9.02 -14.12
CA LEU A 107 -9.77 9.90 -13.37
C LEU A 107 -10.31 11.33 -13.24
N SER A 108 -10.97 11.87 -14.26
CA SER A 108 -11.48 13.26 -14.19
C SER A 108 -12.44 13.50 -13.01
N PRO A 109 -13.34 12.57 -12.65
CA PRO A 109 -14.23 12.76 -11.49
C PRO A 109 -13.54 12.86 -10.13
N LEU A 110 -12.28 12.42 -10.01
CA LEU A 110 -11.51 12.48 -8.75
C LEU A 110 -11.28 13.91 -8.24
N ALA A 111 -11.42 14.93 -9.10
CA ALA A 111 -11.31 16.33 -8.70
C ALA A 111 -12.50 16.78 -7.84
N GLU A 112 -13.68 16.25 -8.10
CA GLU A 112 -14.95 16.74 -7.57
C GLU A 112 -15.54 15.83 -6.51
N ARG A 113 -15.35 14.53 -6.64
CA ARG A 113 -15.95 13.56 -5.72
C ARG A 113 -14.96 12.52 -5.22
N LEU A 114 -15.17 12.08 -3.98
CA LEU A 114 -14.44 10.96 -3.42
C LEU A 114 -14.80 9.68 -4.20
N THR A 115 -13.84 9.16 -4.92
CA THR A 115 -13.91 7.85 -5.56
C THR A 115 -12.65 7.09 -5.18
N LEU A 116 -12.79 5.91 -4.58
CA LEU A 116 -11.66 5.12 -4.13
C LEU A 116 -11.27 4.11 -5.20
N PHE A 117 -9.97 3.91 -5.36
CA PHE A 117 -9.44 2.88 -6.25
C PHE A 117 -8.83 1.76 -5.42
N SER A 118 -8.98 0.52 -5.90
CA SER A 118 -8.42 -0.67 -5.28
C SER A 118 -7.65 -1.53 -6.27
N PHE A 119 -6.75 -2.38 -5.75
CA PHE A 119 -6.14 -3.47 -6.50
C PHE A 119 -6.72 -4.81 -6.04
N LEU A 120 -7.23 -5.59 -6.98
CA LEU A 120 -7.76 -6.93 -6.78
C LEU A 120 -6.74 -7.95 -7.30
N GLY A 121 -5.60 -8.04 -6.60
CA GLY A 121 -4.47 -8.88 -7.04
C GLY A 121 -4.32 -10.19 -6.29
N SER A 122 -4.65 -10.24 -4.99
CA SER A 122 -4.43 -11.41 -4.15
C SER A 122 -5.50 -12.48 -4.36
N GLU A 123 -5.10 -13.76 -4.32
CA GLU A 123 -5.99 -14.90 -4.47
C GLU A 123 -5.72 -15.96 -3.38
N PRO A 124 -6.74 -16.70 -2.94
CA PRO A 124 -6.53 -17.77 -1.98
C PRO A 124 -5.73 -18.90 -2.59
N GLY A 125 -4.72 -19.39 -1.86
CA GLY A 125 -3.96 -20.56 -2.30
C GLY A 125 -3.16 -20.39 -3.59
N LEU A 126 -2.95 -19.16 -4.05
CA LEU A 126 -2.07 -18.91 -5.20
C LEU A 126 -0.65 -19.37 -4.84
N GLN A 127 -0.17 -20.40 -5.54
CA GLN A 127 1.14 -20.97 -5.27
C GLN A 127 2.25 -20.03 -5.73
N LEU A 128 3.34 -20.03 -4.96
CA LEU A 128 4.57 -19.32 -5.34
C LEU A 128 5.09 -19.85 -6.67
N GLY A 129 5.29 -18.93 -7.64
CA GLY A 129 5.76 -19.30 -8.98
C GLY A 129 4.67 -19.81 -9.92
N ALA A 130 3.40 -19.65 -9.56
CA ALA A 130 2.30 -19.92 -10.48
C ALA A 130 2.49 -19.15 -11.81
N SER A 131 2.25 -19.82 -12.93
CA SER A 131 2.33 -19.21 -14.27
C SER A 131 1.08 -18.43 -14.66
N ALA A 132 0.02 -18.49 -13.82
CA ALA A 132 -1.27 -17.85 -14.05
C ALA A 132 -1.97 -17.56 -12.71
N PHE A 133 -2.84 -16.56 -12.70
CA PHE A 133 -3.85 -16.36 -11.65
C PHE A 133 -4.94 -17.44 -11.76
N GLN A 134 -5.59 -17.74 -10.62
CA GLN A 134 -6.80 -18.57 -10.61
C GLN A 134 -8.00 -17.81 -11.21
N THR A 135 -8.01 -16.47 -11.09
CA THR A 135 -8.98 -15.64 -11.80
C THR A 135 -8.68 -15.67 -13.29
N THR A 136 -9.63 -16.14 -14.07
CA THR A 136 -9.50 -16.29 -15.53
C THR A 136 -10.29 -15.22 -16.27
N ALA A 137 -9.79 -14.81 -17.43
CA ALA A 137 -10.45 -13.92 -18.37
C ALA A 137 -10.54 -14.60 -19.75
N THR A 138 -11.74 -14.91 -20.20
CA THR A 138 -11.99 -15.54 -21.50
C THR A 138 -12.46 -14.49 -22.49
N ARG A 139 -11.88 -14.45 -23.69
CA ARG A 139 -12.27 -13.51 -24.75
C ARG A 139 -13.68 -13.83 -25.26
N GLU A 140 -14.52 -12.79 -25.33
CA GLU A 140 -15.86 -12.84 -25.94
C GLU A 140 -16.04 -11.66 -26.90
N ALA A 141 -17.16 -11.64 -27.64
CA ALA A 141 -17.48 -10.51 -28.51
C ALA A 141 -17.64 -9.22 -27.69
N GLY A 142 -16.81 -8.22 -27.97
CA GLY A 142 -16.83 -6.90 -27.32
C GLY A 142 -16.23 -6.84 -25.92
N GLY A 143 -15.54 -7.89 -25.43
CA GLY A 143 -14.94 -7.84 -24.11
C GLY A 143 -14.33 -9.15 -23.60
N LEU A 144 -14.32 -9.27 -22.27
CA LEU A 144 -13.82 -10.42 -21.53
C LEU A 144 -14.89 -10.93 -20.56
N ARG A 145 -14.99 -12.24 -20.42
CA ARG A 145 -15.75 -12.90 -19.33
C ARG A 145 -14.77 -13.25 -18.22
N VAL A 146 -14.96 -12.66 -17.02
CA VAL A 146 -14.04 -12.82 -15.90
C VAL A 146 -14.68 -13.65 -14.80
N GLN A 147 -13.95 -14.66 -14.32
CA GLN A 147 -14.38 -15.56 -13.26
C GLN A 147 -13.26 -15.73 -12.24
N GLY A 148 -13.55 -15.52 -10.95
CA GLY A 148 -12.60 -15.76 -9.88
C GLY A 148 -12.97 -15.11 -8.58
N ARG A 149 -12.01 -15.13 -7.60
CA ARG A 149 -12.21 -14.56 -6.27
C ARG A 149 -10.94 -13.86 -5.83
N LYS A 150 -11.09 -12.65 -5.32
CA LYS A 150 -9.97 -11.81 -4.86
C LYS A 150 -10.09 -11.55 -3.37
N PHE A 151 -8.94 -11.51 -2.70
CA PHE A 151 -8.81 -11.28 -1.27
C PHE A 151 -8.02 -10.01 -1.03
N TYR A 152 -8.22 -9.40 0.14
CA TYR A 152 -7.51 -8.16 0.52
C TYR A 152 -7.70 -7.03 -0.50
N ALA A 153 -8.94 -6.84 -0.95
CA ALA A 153 -9.31 -5.74 -1.85
C ALA A 153 -9.38 -4.40 -1.07
N THR A 154 -8.22 -3.90 -0.62
CA THR A 154 -8.14 -2.65 0.15
C THR A 154 -8.86 -1.51 -0.55
N ASN A 155 -9.66 -0.73 0.17
CA ASN A 155 -10.66 0.24 -0.29
C ASN A 155 -11.95 -0.39 -0.83
N GLY A 156 -11.97 -1.68 -1.13
CA GLY A 156 -13.13 -2.35 -1.73
C GLY A 156 -13.46 -1.85 -3.14
N VAL A 157 -14.61 -2.26 -3.65
CA VAL A 157 -15.15 -1.78 -4.94
C VAL A 157 -16.41 -0.93 -4.75
N ASP A 158 -17.08 -0.98 -3.59
CA ASP A 158 -18.37 -0.28 -3.37
C ASP A 158 -18.23 1.25 -3.40
N HIS A 159 -17.04 1.79 -3.14
CA HIS A 159 -16.76 3.22 -3.12
C HIS A 159 -16.04 3.75 -4.36
N GLY A 160 -15.87 2.91 -5.40
CA GLY A 160 -15.17 3.37 -6.59
C GLY A 160 -14.80 2.29 -7.60
N LEU A 161 -13.52 2.14 -7.92
CA LEU A 161 -13.04 1.32 -9.03
C LEU A 161 -12.03 0.28 -8.57
N GLY A 162 -12.23 -0.98 -8.93
CA GLY A 162 -11.24 -2.05 -8.77
C GLY A 162 -10.42 -2.26 -10.05
N ILE A 163 -9.09 -2.40 -9.91
CA ILE A 163 -8.23 -2.94 -10.96
C ILE A 163 -8.00 -4.43 -10.62
N ALA A 164 -8.69 -5.32 -11.31
CA ALA A 164 -8.56 -6.75 -11.08
C ALA A 164 -7.51 -7.39 -12.01
N PHE A 165 -6.69 -8.27 -11.44
CA PHE A 165 -5.73 -9.07 -12.15
C PHE A 165 -6.35 -10.42 -12.53
N ALA A 166 -6.29 -10.78 -13.80
CA ALA A 166 -6.76 -12.04 -14.31
C ALA A 166 -5.74 -12.63 -15.29
N SER A 167 -5.79 -13.93 -15.51
CA SER A 167 -5.04 -14.58 -16.57
C SER A 167 -5.92 -14.86 -17.77
N LEU A 168 -5.46 -14.49 -18.96
CA LEU A 168 -6.13 -14.79 -20.22
C LEU A 168 -6.14 -16.30 -20.44
N ALA A 169 -7.33 -16.87 -20.66
CA ALA A 169 -7.50 -18.29 -20.91
C ALA A 169 -6.83 -18.70 -22.22
N GLY A 170 -6.10 -19.81 -22.19
CA GLY A 170 -5.41 -20.35 -23.36
C GLY A 170 -4.09 -19.61 -23.70
N VAL A 171 -3.59 -18.72 -22.83
CA VAL A 171 -2.30 -18.03 -23.01
C VAL A 171 -1.36 -18.45 -21.88
N ASP A 172 -0.20 -18.99 -22.23
CA ASP A 172 0.79 -19.45 -21.27
C ASP A 172 1.75 -18.34 -20.84
N GLY A 173 2.16 -18.41 -19.56
CA GLY A 173 3.16 -17.53 -18.98
C GLY A 173 2.61 -16.21 -18.46
N MET A 174 2.94 -15.86 -17.22
CA MET A 174 2.44 -14.68 -16.53
C MET A 174 2.73 -13.37 -17.30
N ALA A 175 3.87 -13.27 -17.94
CA ALA A 175 4.25 -12.08 -18.70
C ALA A 175 3.35 -11.83 -19.94
N GLN A 176 2.68 -12.86 -20.44
CA GLN A 176 1.82 -12.82 -21.62
C GLN A 176 0.33 -12.87 -21.27
N ASN A 177 -0.04 -13.60 -20.20
CA ASN A 177 -1.45 -13.81 -19.84
C ASN A 177 -1.99 -12.84 -18.80
N HIS A 178 -1.11 -12.10 -18.07
CA HIS A 178 -1.54 -11.16 -17.05
C HIS A 178 -2.31 -9.99 -17.65
N GLN A 179 -3.61 -9.96 -17.42
CA GLN A 179 -4.50 -8.90 -17.90
C GLN A 179 -5.10 -8.13 -16.72
N MET A 180 -5.06 -6.82 -16.79
CA MET A 180 -5.80 -5.96 -15.88
C MET A 180 -7.17 -5.63 -16.46
N VAL A 181 -8.18 -5.62 -15.61
CA VAL A 181 -9.56 -5.23 -15.96
C VAL A 181 -10.11 -4.26 -14.91
N LEU A 182 -10.91 -3.31 -15.36
CA LEU A 182 -11.58 -2.34 -14.50
C LEU A 182 -12.95 -2.90 -14.08
N VAL A 183 -13.20 -2.89 -12.76
CA VAL A 183 -14.41 -3.40 -12.13
C VAL A 183 -15.09 -2.26 -11.39
N GLU A 184 -16.30 -1.92 -11.83
CA GLU A 184 -17.13 -0.87 -11.20
C GLU A 184 -18.17 -1.49 -10.23
N PRO A 185 -18.61 -0.74 -9.20
CA PRO A 185 -19.73 -1.18 -8.37
C PRO A 185 -20.99 -1.37 -9.22
N GLY A 186 -21.75 -2.41 -8.91
CA GLY A 186 -23.00 -2.72 -9.61
C GLY A 186 -22.83 -3.45 -10.93
N MET A 187 -21.64 -3.78 -11.40
CA MET A 187 -21.45 -4.70 -12.51
C MET A 187 -22.02 -6.07 -12.12
N ALA A 188 -22.84 -6.66 -13.02
CA ALA A 188 -23.45 -7.97 -12.78
C ALA A 188 -22.37 -9.03 -12.50
N GLY A 189 -22.52 -9.79 -11.42
CA GLY A 189 -21.58 -10.82 -10.99
C GLY A 189 -20.45 -10.30 -10.09
N VAL A 190 -20.37 -9.02 -9.79
CA VAL A 190 -19.44 -8.47 -8.80
C VAL A 190 -20.10 -8.47 -7.42
N GLN A 191 -19.47 -9.15 -6.46
CA GLN A 191 -19.96 -9.22 -5.09
C GLN A 191 -18.81 -8.93 -4.12
N GLN A 192 -19.04 -8.01 -3.17
CA GLN A 192 -18.09 -7.68 -2.12
C GLN A 192 -18.57 -8.24 -0.79
N GLU A 193 -17.68 -8.95 -0.09
CA GLU A 193 -17.91 -9.50 1.25
C GLU A 193 -17.00 -8.82 2.27
N ALA A 194 -17.52 -7.79 2.92
CA ALA A 194 -16.79 -7.01 3.93
C ALA A 194 -16.58 -7.81 5.23
N GLY A 195 -17.54 -8.63 5.64
CA GLY A 195 -17.51 -9.41 6.87
C GLY A 195 -16.38 -10.45 6.94
N TRP A 196 -15.80 -10.82 5.82
CA TRP A 196 -14.63 -11.70 5.76
C TRP A 196 -13.39 -11.09 6.44
N TYR A 197 -13.19 -9.76 6.35
CA TYR A 197 -11.97 -9.10 6.82
C TYR A 197 -12.00 -8.86 8.33
N GLN A 198 -11.48 -9.82 9.12
CA GLN A 198 -11.44 -9.79 10.58
C GLN A 198 -10.02 -10.01 11.14
N PRO A 199 -9.00 -9.24 10.74
CA PRO A 199 -7.63 -9.42 11.22
C PRO A 199 -7.45 -8.86 12.64
N GLY A 200 -6.37 -9.29 13.32
CA GLY A 200 -5.98 -8.75 14.63
C GLY A 200 -5.38 -7.35 14.56
N GLY A 201 -4.71 -7.00 13.45
CA GLY A 201 -4.19 -5.68 13.12
C GLY A 201 -4.60 -5.25 11.72
N MET A 202 -4.31 -4.02 11.34
CA MET A 202 -4.73 -3.41 10.05
C MET A 202 -6.25 -3.42 9.81
N ARG A 203 -7.04 -3.46 10.87
CA ARG A 203 -8.51 -3.49 10.78
C ARG A 203 -9.07 -2.29 10.01
N VAL A 204 -8.44 -1.13 10.16
CA VAL A 204 -8.79 0.13 9.49
C VAL A 204 -8.54 0.09 7.98
N ALA A 205 -7.69 -0.81 7.48
CA ALA A 205 -7.48 -0.98 6.04
C ALA A 205 -8.71 -1.53 5.30
N ALA A 206 -9.68 -2.11 6.03
CA ALA A 206 -10.97 -2.58 5.51
C ALA A 206 -10.84 -3.24 4.12
N SER A 207 -10.14 -4.38 4.08
CA SER A 207 -9.75 -5.04 2.83
C SER A 207 -10.65 -6.26 2.54
N PRO A 208 -11.85 -6.06 1.97
CA PRO A 208 -12.83 -7.12 1.77
C PRO A 208 -12.37 -8.19 0.78
N GLN A 209 -13.15 -9.25 0.70
CA GLN A 209 -13.12 -10.22 -0.37
C GLN A 209 -14.04 -9.76 -1.51
N VAL A 210 -13.65 -10.01 -2.76
CA VAL A 210 -14.46 -9.71 -3.95
C VAL A 210 -14.56 -10.95 -4.82
N ALA A 211 -15.78 -11.41 -5.06
CA ALA A 211 -16.10 -12.44 -6.04
C ALA A 211 -16.43 -11.81 -7.39
N LEU A 212 -15.91 -12.41 -8.45
CA LEU A 212 -16.17 -12.08 -9.84
C LEU A 212 -16.83 -13.32 -10.47
N GLU A 213 -18.17 -13.31 -10.58
CA GLU A 213 -18.95 -14.47 -11.05
C GLU A 213 -19.44 -14.20 -12.46
N GLN A 214 -18.71 -14.75 -13.46
CA GLN A 214 -19.04 -14.55 -14.88
C GLN A 214 -19.24 -13.07 -15.25
N VAL A 215 -18.40 -12.19 -14.71
CA VAL A 215 -18.47 -10.74 -14.95
C VAL A 215 -18.13 -10.44 -16.40
N PHE A 216 -19.05 -9.82 -17.15
CA PHE A 216 -18.72 -9.29 -18.47
C PHE A 216 -18.02 -7.94 -18.33
N VAL A 217 -16.77 -7.89 -18.78
CA VAL A 217 -15.91 -6.71 -18.80
C VAL A 217 -15.81 -6.23 -20.26
N PRO A 218 -16.44 -5.12 -20.64
CA PRO A 218 -16.37 -4.63 -22.02
C PRO A 218 -14.93 -4.17 -22.36
N ASP A 219 -14.58 -4.14 -23.65
CA ASP A 219 -13.26 -3.73 -24.13
C ASP A 219 -12.84 -2.34 -23.59
N SER A 220 -13.79 -1.44 -23.36
CA SER A 220 -13.52 -0.12 -22.73
C SER A 220 -13.02 -0.19 -21.28
N HIS A 221 -13.13 -1.36 -20.62
CA HIS A 221 -12.66 -1.62 -19.25
C HIS A 221 -11.43 -2.54 -19.22
N VAL A 222 -10.91 -2.97 -20.36
CA VAL A 222 -9.66 -3.70 -20.42
C VAL A 222 -8.50 -2.70 -20.30
N LEU A 223 -7.69 -2.81 -19.25
CA LEU A 223 -6.63 -1.85 -18.95
C LEU A 223 -5.28 -2.35 -19.44
N GLY A 224 -4.67 -1.60 -20.34
CA GLY A 224 -3.36 -1.91 -20.91
C GLY A 224 -3.31 -3.19 -21.72
N ALA A 225 -2.18 -3.45 -22.36
CA ALA A 225 -1.92 -4.71 -23.02
C ALA A 225 -1.64 -5.84 -21.99
N PRO A 226 -1.85 -7.11 -22.35
CA PRO A 226 -1.41 -8.23 -21.52
C PRO A 226 0.06 -8.11 -21.13
N GLY A 227 0.38 -8.37 -19.86
CA GLY A 227 1.74 -8.25 -19.33
C GLY A 227 2.23 -6.83 -19.04
N ALA A 228 1.46 -5.77 -19.36
CA ALA A 228 1.90 -4.38 -19.21
C ALA A 228 2.30 -4.01 -17.77
N TYR A 229 1.61 -4.53 -16.76
CA TYR A 229 1.95 -4.30 -15.35
C TYR A 229 3.34 -4.88 -15.00
N ILE A 230 3.63 -6.08 -15.50
CA ILE A 230 4.90 -6.78 -15.28
C ILE A 230 6.02 -6.08 -16.03
N ALA A 231 5.83 -5.82 -17.32
CA ALA A 231 6.80 -5.14 -18.16
C ALA A 231 7.18 -3.75 -17.65
N GLY A 232 6.18 -3.02 -17.08
CA GLY A 232 6.39 -1.70 -16.48
C GLY A 232 6.99 -1.72 -15.06
N ARG A 233 7.33 -2.89 -14.51
CA ARG A 233 7.91 -3.07 -13.15
C ARG A 233 7.10 -2.40 -12.04
N TRP A 234 5.78 -2.43 -12.17
CA TRP A 234 4.85 -1.77 -11.26
C TRP A 234 4.91 -2.33 -9.84
N GLN A 235 5.27 -3.61 -9.69
CA GLN A 235 5.42 -4.24 -8.38
C GLN A 235 6.54 -3.58 -7.55
N GLY A 236 7.66 -3.22 -8.16
CA GLY A 236 8.77 -2.53 -7.48
C GLY A 236 8.34 -1.15 -6.95
N ARG A 237 7.55 -0.42 -7.74
CA ARG A 237 6.97 0.87 -7.34
C ARG A 237 5.98 0.72 -6.18
N PHE A 238 5.21 -0.36 -6.18
CA PHE A 238 4.25 -0.67 -5.11
C PHE A 238 4.97 -1.01 -3.79
N HIS A 239 6.13 -1.67 -3.85
CA HIS A 239 6.96 -1.96 -2.68
C HIS A 239 7.40 -0.72 -1.92
N LEU A 240 7.66 0.40 -2.57
CA LEU A 240 8.01 1.67 -1.90
C LEU A 240 6.89 2.18 -0.99
N GLY A 241 5.64 2.02 -1.38
CA GLY A 241 4.51 2.39 -0.54
C GLY A 241 4.45 1.57 0.76
N PHE A 242 4.74 0.25 0.70
CA PHE A 242 4.88 -0.58 1.91
C PHE A 242 6.05 -0.11 2.76
N THR A 243 7.21 0.18 2.14
CA THR A 243 8.39 0.68 2.83
C THR A 243 8.09 1.96 3.61
N ALA A 244 7.41 2.92 2.98
CA ALA A 244 6.97 4.17 3.60
C ALA A 244 6.03 3.93 4.79
N ASN A 245 5.09 2.99 4.65
CA ASN A 245 4.14 2.64 5.70
C ASN A 245 4.85 1.98 6.90
N TYR A 246 5.74 1.00 6.68
CA TYR A 246 6.48 0.35 7.76
C TYR A 246 7.35 1.34 8.53
N LEU A 247 8.06 2.20 7.81
CA LEU A 247 8.91 3.24 8.41
C LEU A 247 8.06 4.22 9.23
N GLY A 248 6.97 4.73 8.66
CA GLY A 248 6.07 5.67 9.34
C GLY A 248 5.43 5.06 10.59
N ALA A 249 4.95 3.82 10.52
CA ALA A 249 4.37 3.13 11.67
C ALA A 249 5.41 2.90 12.80
N ALA A 250 6.64 2.53 12.44
CA ALA A 250 7.72 2.40 13.41
C ALA A 250 8.08 3.73 14.08
N GLU A 251 8.10 4.83 13.31
CA GLU A 251 8.27 6.19 13.84
C GLU A 251 7.13 6.59 14.78
N GLY A 252 5.90 6.20 14.45
CA GLY A 252 4.73 6.41 15.31
C GLY A 252 4.88 5.70 16.64
N VAL A 253 5.25 4.41 16.64
CA VAL A 253 5.55 3.64 17.85
C VAL A 253 6.69 4.30 18.66
N PHE A 254 7.78 4.64 18.00
CA PHE A 254 8.94 5.27 18.63
C PHE A 254 8.58 6.63 19.28
N GLY A 255 7.95 7.52 18.52
CA GLY A 255 7.61 8.87 18.98
C GLY A 255 6.63 8.83 20.16
N TRP A 256 5.55 8.04 20.05
CA TRP A 256 4.59 7.88 21.13
C TRP A 256 5.24 7.33 22.40
N THR A 257 6.10 6.32 22.26
CA THR A 257 6.81 5.74 23.42
C THR A 257 7.76 6.73 24.06
N LEU A 258 8.44 7.57 23.30
CA LEU A 258 9.27 8.64 23.87
C LEU A 258 8.43 9.62 24.70
N ASP A 259 7.27 10.03 24.20
CA ASP A 259 6.38 10.92 24.93
C ASP A 259 5.85 10.26 26.22
N TRP A 260 5.52 8.97 26.17
CA TRP A 260 5.16 8.18 27.33
C TRP A 260 6.29 8.10 28.35
N LEU A 261 7.52 7.80 27.95
CA LEU A 261 8.68 7.72 28.84
C LEU A 261 8.98 9.07 29.51
N ARG A 262 8.73 10.18 28.86
CA ARG A 262 8.87 11.54 29.44
C ARG A 262 7.95 11.78 30.63
N THR A 263 6.84 11.05 30.73
CA THR A 263 5.95 11.09 31.89
C THR A 263 6.48 10.27 33.08
N LEU A 264 7.57 9.50 32.91
CA LEU A 264 8.15 8.56 33.86
C LEU A 264 9.59 8.94 34.20
N PRO A 265 9.83 9.96 35.07
CA PRO A 265 11.19 10.51 35.30
C PRO A 265 12.24 9.46 35.70
N GLY A 266 11.89 8.46 36.49
CA GLY A 266 12.78 7.37 36.88
C GLY A 266 13.28 6.54 35.69
N LYS A 267 12.47 6.41 34.63
CA LYS A 267 12.85 5.71 33.40
C LYS A 267 13.80 6.53 32.54
N LEU A 268 13.65 7.86 32.51
CA LEU A 268 14.53 8.72 31.71
C LEU A 268 16.00 8.69 32.17
N ALA A 269 16.23 8.51 33.48
CA ALA A 269 17.56 8.44 34.07
C ALA A 269 18.21 7.05 33.98
N ASP A 270 17.45 6.01 33.61
CA ASP A 270 17.94 4.64 33.53
C ASP A 270 18.84 4.47 32.29
N PRO A 271 20.14 4.12 32.46
CA PRO A 271 21.05 3.95 31.33
C PRO A 271 20.67 2.82 30.37
N PHE A 272 19.98 1.79 30.84
CA PHE A 272 19.49 0.72 29.97
C PHE A 272 18.32 1.19 29.09
N VAL A 273 17.44 2.03 29.62
CA VAL A 273 16.38 2.66 28.82
C VAL A 273 17.00 3.57 27.75
N GLN A 274 17.99 4.38 28.13
CA GLN A 274 18.71 5.26 27.20
C GLN A 274 19.40 4.46 26.09
N ALA A 275 20.07 3.35 26.43
CA ALA A 275 20.73 2.48 25.45
C ALA A 275 19.74 1.88 24.45
N HIS A 276 18.60 1.36 24.91
CA HIS A 276 17.59 0.78 24.04
C HIS A 276 16.84 1.81 23.19
N VAL A 277 16.64 3.02 23.69
CA VAL A 277 16.13 4.14 22.88
C VAL A 277 17.14 4.48 21.77
N GLY A 278 18.44 4.54 22.12
CA GLY A 278 19.52 4.76 21.16
C GLY A 278 19.57 3.67 20.08
N GLU A 279 19.49 2.40 20.46
CA GLU A 279 19.46 1.26 19.55
C GLU A 279 18.26 1.35 18.56
N SER A 280 17.08 1.66 19.09
CA SER A 280 15.86 1.85 18.27
C SER A 280 16.03 3.03 17.30
N ARG A 281 16.65 4.13 17.73
CA ARG A 281 16.92 5.28 16.85
C ARG A 281 17.90 4.95 15.75
N VAL A 282 18.95 4.16 16.03
CA VAL A 282 19.91 3.67 15.02
C VAL A 282 19.20 2.80 13.98
N ALA A 283 18.30 1.89 14.41
CA ALA A 283 17.51 1.07 13.49
C ALA A 283 16.62 1.93 12.56
N LEU A 284 16.01 3.00 13.09
CA LEU A 284 15.23 3.95 12.28
C LEU A 284 16.11 4.72 11.28
N TYR A 285 17.32 5.14 11.66
CA TYR A 285 18.28 5.79 10.74
C TYR A 285 18.63 4.87 9.57
N ALA A 286 18.89 3.59 9.84
CA ALA A 286 19.21 2.63 8.79
C ALA A 286 18.02 2.42 7.84
N ALA A 287 16.80 2.32 8.38
CA ALA A 287 15.58 2.20 7.60
C ALA A 287 15.31 3.44 6.73
N GLU A 288 15.48 4.63 7.30
CA GLU A 288 15.33 5.90 6.58
C GLU A 288 16.35 6.03 5.44
N ALA A 289 17.61 5.73 5.68
CA ALA A 289 18.65 5.75 4.65
C ALA A 289 18.35 4.76 3.51
N ALA A 290 17.86 3.57 3.83
CA ALA A 290 17.45 2.58 2.81
C ALA A 290 16.25 3.07 1.99
N PHE A 291 15.27 3.70 2.63
CA PHE A 291 14.10 4.28 1.99
C PHE A 291 14.48 5.40 1.02
N GLU A 292 15.28 6.37 1.46
CA GLU A 292 15.75 7.48 0.62
C GLU A 292 16.60 6.97 -0.57
N ARG A 293 17.48 6.00 -0.34
CA ARG A 293 18.26 5.36 -1.42
C ARG A 293 17.36 4.71 -2.47
N ALA A 294 16.26 4.09 -2.07
CA ALA A 294 15.32 3.48 -3.00
C ALA A 294 14.57 4.53 -3.83
N ILE A 295 14.20 5.66 -3.22
CA ILE A 295 13.62 6.80 -3.94
C ILE A 295 14.60 7.35 -4.98
N ASP A 296 15.86 7.55 -4.59
CA ASP A 296 16.90 8.07 -5.49
C ASP A 296 17.19 7.11 -6.65
N ALA A 297 17.10 5.79 -6.43
CA ALA A 297 17.24 4.81 -7.51
C ALA A 297 16.17 4.97 -8.60
N TRP A 298 14.91 5.27 -8.23
CA TRP A 298 13.85 5.58 -9.20
C TRP A 298 14.10 6.89 -9.96
N ARG A 299 14.72 7.88 -9.34
CA ARG A 299 15.14 9.12 -10.02
C ARG A 299 16.26 8.87 -11.04
N GLY A 300 17.10 7.87 -10.80
CA GLY A 300 18.22 7.51 -11.66
C GLY A 300 17.83 6.84 -13.01
N GLY A 301 16.57 6.43 -13.18
CA GLY A 301 16.02 5.93 -14.45
C GLY A 301 16.30 4.46 -14.77
N ASP A 302 17.19 3.76 -14.04
CA ASP A 302 17.36 2.30 -14.17
C ASP A 302 16.28 1.57 -13.35
N SER A 303 15.22 1.14 -14.03
CA SER A 303 14.09 0.50 -13.38
C SER A 303 14.41 -0.85 -12.72
N VAL A 304 15.43 -1.56 -13.17
CA VAL A 304 15.86 -2.84 -12.58
C VAL A 304 16.55 -2.57 -11.24
N GLN A 305 17.50 -1.64 -11.21
CA GLN A 305 18.18 -1.26 -9.97
C GLN A 305 17.22 -0.59 -8.98
N ALA A 306 16.30 0.23 -9.47
CA ALA A 306 15.28 0.86 -8.65
C ALA A 306 14.34 -0.17 -7.99
N GLU A 307 13.95 -1.21 -8.72
CA GLU A 307 13.14 -2.31 -8.19
C GLU A 307 13.89 -3.10 -7.11
N LEU A 308 15.15 -3.45 -7.35
CA LEU A 308 16.00 -4.15 -6.37
C LEU A 308 16.22 -3.29 -5.11
N ALA A 309 16.46 -1.99 -5.28
CA ALA A 309 16.58 -1.05 -4.16
C ALA A 309 15.27 -0.96 -3.36
N SER A 310 14.11 -0.93 -4.03
CA SER A 310 12.80 -0.92 -3.36
C SER A 310 12.55 -2.20 -2.55
N MET A 311 12.95 -3.35 -3.08
CA MET A 311 12.86 -4.63 -2.40
C MET A 311 13.78 -4.70 -1.17
N ALA A 312 15.01 -4.22 -1.30
CA ALA A 312 15.97 -4.16 -0.20
C ALA A 312 15.48 -3.20 0.90
N ALA A 313 15.03 -2.00 0.54
CA ALA A 313 14.47 -1.02 1.47
C ALA A 313 13.24 -1.57 2.20
N LYS A 314 12.33 -2.26 1.50
CA LYS A 314 11.17 -2.91 2.12
C LYS A 314 11.59 -3.91 3.20
N SER A 315 12.60 -4.76 2.93
CA SER A 315 13.09 -5.74 3.90
C SER A 315 13.76 -5.09 5.10
N ILE A 316 14.62 -4.09 4.88
CA ILE A 316 15.30 -3.35 5.95
C ILE A 316 14.29 -2.62 6.83
N CYS A 317 13.34 -1.90 6.23
CA CYS A 317 12.31 -1.19 6.98
C CYS A 317 11.41 -2.14 7.78
N ALA A 318 11.06 -3.30 7.23
CA ALA A 318 10.29 -4.31 7.96
C ALA A 318 11.03 -4.85 9.19
N GLN A 319 12.31 -5.20 9.05
CA GLN A 319 13.12 -5.72 10.15
C GLN A 319 13.34 -4.65 11.24
N SER A 320 13.71 -3.42 10.83
CA SER A 320 13.87 -2.29 11.75
C SER A 320 12.57 -1.97 12.49
N ALA A 321 11.45 -2.01 11.79
CA ALA A 321 10.13 -1.74 12.36
C ALA A 321 9.74 -2.78 13.43
N LEU A 322 9.97 -4.07 13.18
CA LEU A 322 9.73 -5.13 14.15
C LEU A 322 10.63 -4.97 15.39
N GLN A 323 11.92 -4.67 15.19
CA GLN A 323 12.85 -4.42 16.27
C GLN A 323 12.40 -3.22 17.13
N VAL A 324 12.06 -2.10 16.50
CA VAL A 324 11.57 -0.90 17.19
C VAL A 324 10.30 -1.18 17.97
N ALA A 325 9.31 -1.85 17.33
CA ALA A 325 8.05 -2.18 17.97
C ALA A 325 8.23 -3.07 19.22
N ALA A 326 9.09 -4.08 19.14
CA ALA A 326 9.38 -4.97 20.25
C ALA A 326 10.13 -4.24 21.39
N THR A 327 11.15 -3.47 21.06
CA THR A 327 11.97 -2.75 22.05
C THR A 327 11.18 -1.65 22.75
N MET A 328 10.49 -0.81 21.99
CA MET A 328 9.74 0.32 22.53
C MET A 328 8.51 -0.14 23.32
N GLY A 329 7.81 -1.20 22.87
CA GLY A 329 6.71 -1.79 23.62
C GLY A 329 7.15 -2.31 24.99
N ARG A 330 8.30 -2.98 25.07
CA ARG A 330 8.89 -3.44 26.33
C ARG A 330 9.26 -2.26 27.25
N LEU A 331 9.86 -1.20 26.73
CA LEU A 331 10.24 -0.01 27.51
C LEU A 331 9.03 0.73 28.06
N ALA A 332 7.95 0.82 27.29
CA ALA A 332 6.70 1.47 27.70
C ALA A 332 6.04 0.75 28.89
N GLY A 333 6.14 -0.58 28.93
CA GLY A 333 5.55 -1.42 29.98
C GLY A 333 4.08 -1.75 29.74
N SER A 334 3.53 -2.64 30.59
CA SER A 334 2.19 -3.22 30.40
C SER A 334 1.05 -2.20 30.43
N THR A 335 1.14 -1.16 31.25
CA THR A 335 0.11 -0.11 31.33
C THR A 335 -0.05 0.63 29.99
N ALA A 336 1.05 0.85 29.26
CA ALA A 336 1.03 1.50 27.96
C ALA A 336 0.31 0.68 26.86
N LEU A 337 0.01 -0.59 27.14
CA LEU A 337 -0.70 -1.48 26.21
C LEU A 337 -2.22 -1.54 26.48
N PHE A 338 -2.74 -0.74 27.42
CA PHE A 338 -4.18 -0.64 27.62
C PHE A 338 -4.87 -0.02 26.41
N ASP A 339 -6.11 -0.43 26.17
CA ASP A 339 -6.87 -0.03 24.97
C ASP A 339 -7.09 1.49 24.83
N GLU A 340 -6.98 2.25 25.92
CA GLU A 340 -7.05 3.71 25.89
C GLU A 340 -5.84 4.35 25.18
N TYR A 341 -4.72 3.61 25.04
CA TYR A 341 -3.50 4.08 24.38
C TYR A 341 -3.33 3.48 22.99
N PRO A 342 -2.68 4.19 22.06
CA PRO A 342 -2.54 3.73 20.67
C PRO A 342 -1.48 2.65 20.48
N LEU A 343 -0.57 2.44 21.45
CA LEU A 343 0.64 1.63 21.26
C LEU A 343 0.33 0.20 20.86
N ALA A 344 -0.57 -0.49 21.58
CA ALA A 344 -0.91 -1.88 21.29
C ALA A 344 -1.51 -2.04 19.89
N ARG A 345 -2.34 -1.08 19.46
CA ARG A 345 -2.93 -1.05 18.12
C ARG A 345 -1.86 -0.84 17.04
N LEU A 346 -1.00 0.18 17.20
CA LEU A 346 0.09 0.48 16.26
C LEU A 346 1.02 -0.72 16.08
N VAL A 347 1.39 -1.40 17.18
CA VAL A 347 2.24 -2.59 17.13
C VAL A 347 1.55 -3.73 16.38
N ARG A 348 0.27 -4.01 16.65
CA ARG A 348 -0.49 -5.05 15.94
C ARG A 348 -0.65 -4.73 14.46
N ASP A 349 -0.95 -3.48 14.13
CA ASP A 349 -1.08 -3.02 12.73
C ASP A 349 0.23 -3.25 11.98
N LEU A 350 1.37 -2.84 12.57
CA LEU A 350 2.69 -3.03 11.99
C LEU A 350 3.02 -4.51 11.79
N GLN A 351 2.85 -5.34 12.82
CA GLN A 351 3.10 -6.78 12.75
C GLN A 351 2.25 -7.46 11.68
N THR A 352 0.98 -7.09 11.56
CA THR A 352 0.07 -7.62 10.54
C THR A 352 0.49 -7.16 9.14
N HIS A 353 0.81 -5.87 8.97
CA HIS A 353 1.13 -5.31 7.67
C HIS A 353 2.42 -5.87 7.08
N ILE A 354 3.43 -6.11 7.89
CA ILE A 354 4.71 -6.68 7.44
C ILE A 354 4.54 -8.07 6.82
N LEU A 355 3.54 -8.85 7.24
CA LEU A 355 3.26 -10.17 6.69
C LEU A 355 2.59 -10.14 5.30
N HIS A 356 2.25 -8.95 4.79
CA HIS A 356 1.56 -8.79 3.51
C HIS A 356 2.36 -9.32 2.30
N VAL A 357 3.68 -9.30 2.36
CA VAL A 357 4.57 -9.77 1.27
C VAL A 357 5.68 -10.64 1.81
N GLY A 358 5.92 -11.78 1.17
CA GLY A 358 6.95 -12.75 1.59
C GLY A 358 8.37 -12.18 1.49
N HIS A 359 9.01 -11.98 2.65
CA HIS A 359 10.37 -11.44 2.72
C HIS A 359 11.43 -12.42 2.21
N ASP A 360 11.22 -13.73 2.37
CA ASP A 360 12.16 -14.77 1.89
C ASP A 360 12.30 -14.72 0.37
N ARG A 361 11.20 -14.53 -0.36
CA ARG A 361 11.23 -14.32 -1.81
C ARG A 361 11.96 -13.04 -2.19
N THR A 362 11.78 -11.98 -1.44
CA THR A 362 12.52 -10.73 -1.62
C THR A 362 14.03 -10.99 -1.53
N HIS A 363 14.47 -11.70 -0.50
CA HIS A 363 15.89 -12.04 -0.32
C HIS A 363 16.40 -12.96 -1.41
N GLN A 364 15.62 -13.99 -1.83
CA GLN A 364 15.97 -14.86 -2.93
C GLN A 364 16.19 -14.08 -4.23
N THR A 365 15.26 -13.17 -4.58
CA THR A 365 15.36 -12.35 -5.80
C THR A 365 16.60 -11.46 -5.79
N ILE A 366 16.86 -10.78 -4.67
CA ILE A 366 18.06 -9.96 -4.50
C ILE A 366 19.32 -10.83 -4.61
N GLY A 367 19.32 -12.02 -4.02
CA GLY A 367 20.42 -12.97 -4.09
C GLY A 367 20.69 -13.44 -5.52
N GLN A 368 19.65 -13.78 -6.29
CA GLN A 368 19.78 -14.13 -7.72
C GLN A 368 20.41 -13.00 -8.52
N ALA A 369 19.93 -11.76 -8.33
CA ALA A 369 20.49 -10.59 -9.00
C ALA A 369 21.98 -10.39 -8.64
N ALA A 370 22.36 -10.51 -7.37
CA ALA A 370 23.74 -10.39 -6.90
C ALA A 370 24.66 -11.48 -7.47
N LEU A 371 24.14 -12.67 -7.74
CA LEU A 371 24.85 -13.78 -8.38
C LEU A 371 24.89 -13.67 -9.92
N GLY A 372 24.32 -12.59 -10.51
CA GLY A 372 24.24 -12.43 -11.95
C GLY A 372 23.24 -13.38 -12.64
N GLN A 373 22.34 -13.97 -11.88
CA GLN A 373 21.28 -14.84 -12.40
C GLN A 373 20.07 -14.01 -12.86
N SER A 374 19.29 -14.57 -13.78
CA SER A 374 17.98 -13.99 -14.11
C SER A 374 17.03 -14.07 -12.92
N PHE A 375 16.25 -13.02 -12.69
CA PHE A 375 15.28 -12.97 -11.61
C PHE A 375 13.93 -12.42 -12.09
N ASP A 376 12.89 -12.78 -11.38
CA ASP A 376 11.52 -12.30 -11.59
C ASP A 376 10.96 -11.74 -10.27
N SER A 377 10.86 -10.41 -10.21
CA SER A 377 10.33 -9.70 -9.05
C SER A 377 8.80 -9.79 -8.91
N THR A 378 8.10 -10.21 -9.96
CA THR A 378 6.64 -10.35 -9.94
C THR A 378 6.17 -11.55 -9.13
N ARG A 379 7.05 -12.52 -8.87
CA ARG A 379 6.77 -13.74 -8.10
C ARG A 379 6.92 -13.57 -6.58
N GLN A 380 6.75 -12.37 -6.06
CA GLN A 380 6.96 -12.03 -4.65
C GLN A 380 5.80 -12.42 -3.71
N ARG A 381 4.76 -13.06 -4.22
CA ARG A 381 3.58 -13.47 -3.43
C ARG A 381 3.57 -14.96 -3.19
#